data_268b6ecb9822fa0376fb8f58daa6977f
#
_entry.id   268b6ecb9822fa0376fb8f58daa6977f
#
_cell.length_a   1.000
_cell.length_b   1.000
_cell.length_c   1.000
_cell.angle_alpha   90.00
_cell.angle_beta   90.00
_cell.angle_gamma   90.00
#
_symmetry.space_group_name_H-M   'P 1'
#
loop_
_entity.id
_entity.type
_entity.pdbx_description
1 polymer ?
#
loop_
_entity_poly.entity_id
_entity_poly.type
_entity_poly.pdbx_seq_one_letter_code
_entity_poly.pdbx_strand_id
1 'polypeptide(L)'
;MARDAVIVSTARTGIGKAYRGAFNATPGPTLGSFSLKAAIDRAKIDAGDIDDVVWGAVLTQGTQFGNIGRQVALRAGCPVSVSGMTIDRQCSSGLMAIATAAKQIITDRMDVVAAGGQDSISLVQTPEMRIAPDPSLIAMHKHVYMPMLQTAETVARRYGISRERQDEYALKSQQRTAAAQAAGRFDQEIVPVTTTMNVTNKETGEVSQREVTISKDEGNRADTTLEGLSGLNPVLGPDTSITAG
;
A
#
# COMPACT_ATOMS: atom_id res chain seq x y z
N MET A 1 -18.48 21.84 -24.06
CA MET A 1 -17.05 22.02 -23.71
C MET A 1 -16.60 20.73 -23.06
N ALA A 2 -15.37 20.29 -23.31
CA ALA A 2 -14.79 19.16 -22.56
C ALA A 2 -14.69 19.56 -21.09
N ARG A 3 -14.98 18.63 -20.18
CA ARG A 3 -14.84 18.83 -18.75
C ARG A 3 -13.48 18.31 -18.31
N ASP A 4 -12.74 19.06 -17.53
CA ASP A 4 -11.45 18.65 -16.99
C ASP A 4 -11.64 18.08 -15.56
N ALA A 5 -10.87 17.04 -15.24
CA ALA A 5 -10.74 16.56 -13.88
C ALA A 5 -9.49 17.19 -13.24
N VAL A 6 -9.65 17.76 -12.06
CA VAL A 6 -8.57 18.41 -11.30
C VAL A 6 -8.43 17.76 -9.92
N ILE A 7 -7.19 17.67 -9.43
CA ILE A 7 -6.93 17.20 -8.07
C ILE A 7 -6.93 18.41 -7.13
N VAL A 8 -7.85 18.43 -6.18
CA VAL A 8 -8.04 19.56 -5.25
C VAL A 8 -7.45 19.28 -3.86
N SER A 9 -7.26 18.01 -3.50
CA SER A 9 -6.70 17.61 -2.21
C SER A 9 -6.00 16.27 -2.30
N THR A 10 -4.97 16.08 -1.48
CA THR A 10 -4.26 14.82 -1.31
C THR A 10 -3.93 14.59 0.16
N ALA A 11 -3.95 13.34 0.58
CA ALA A 11 -3.51 12.91 1.90
C ALA A 11 -3.10 11.44 1.88
N ARG A 12 -2.14 11.06 2.71
CA ARG A 12 -1.80 9.67 2.96
C ARG A 12 -1.41 9.44 4.42
N THR A 13 -1.47 8.22 4.90
CA THR A 13 -0.83 7.83 6.15
C THR A 13 0.66 7.60 5.94
N GLY A 14 1.43 7.52 7.03
CA GLY A 14 2.73 6.86 6.96
C GLY A 14 2.57 5.40 6.54
N ILE A 15 3.56 4.84 5.85
CA ILE A 15 3.60 3.41 5.51
C ILE A 15 4.11 2.63 6.71
N GLY A 16 3.26 1.78 7.30
CA GLY A 16 3.62 0.89 8.41
C GLY A 16 4.37 -0.36 7.91
N LYS A 17 5.31 -0.87 8.70
CA LYS A 17 5.94 -2.17 8.43
C LYS A 17 4.92 -3.29 8.59
N ALA A 18 4.86 -4.20 7.63
CA ALA A 18 4.03 -5.39 7.72
C ALA A 18 4.38 -6.20 8.98
N TYR A 19 3.36 -6.70 9.66
CA TYR A 19 3.39 -7.53 10.88
C TYR A 19 3.96 -6.87 12.14
N ARG A 20 4.85 -5.88 12.02
CA ARG A 20 5.61 -5.29 13.15
C ARG A 20 5.45 -3.79 13.28
N GLY A 21 4.76 -3.14 12.35
CA GLY A 21 4.58 -1.70 12.34
C GLY A 21 3.29 -1.24 12.99
N ALA A 22 3.11 0.06 13.07
CA ALA A 22 2.02 0.72 13.79
C ALA A 22 0.61 0.25 13.36
N PHE A 23 0.42 -0.14 12.09
CA PHE A 23 -0.87 -0.57 11.57
C PHE A 23 -1.12 -2.08 11.61
N ASN A 24 -0.30 -2.86 12.32
CA ASN A 24 -0.40 -4.32 12.31
C ASN A 24 -1.70 -4.89 12.95
N ALA A 25 -2.46 -4.07 13.65
CA ALA A 25 -3.76 -4.40 14.23
C ALA A 25 -4.91 -3.51 13.71
N THR A 26 -4.64 -2.64 12.73
CA THR A 26 -5.63 -1.69 12.21
C THR A 26 -6.45 -2.33 11.08
N PRO A 27 -7.79 -2.53 11.25
CA PRO A 27 -8.64 -3.11 10.22
C PRO A 27 -8.67 -2.26 8.93
N GLY A 28 -8.87 -2.92 7.79
CA GLY A 28 -8.85 -2.29 6.46
C GLY A 28 -9.72 -1.04 6.33
N PRO A 29 -11.03 -1.07 6.69
CA PRO A 29 -11.88 0.12 6.58
C PRO A 29 -11.37 1.30 7.40
N THR A 30 -10.84 1.04 8.59
CA THR A 30 -10.25 2.07 9.47
C THR A 30 -8.96 2.63 8.87
N LEU A 31 -8.09 1.77 8.33
CA LEU A 31 -6.83 2.19 7.71
C LEU A 31 -7.08 3.18 6.55
N GLY A 32 -7.96 2.84 5.62
CA GLY A 32 -8.29 3.72 4.48
C GLY A 32 -9.00 5.00 4.90
N SER A 33 -9.84 4.93 5.92
CA SER A 33 -10.62 6.09 6.36
C SER A 33 -9.77 7.26 6.86
N PHE A 34 -8.56 7.03 7.37
CA PHE A 34 -7.68 8.10 7.84
C PHE A 34 -7.27 9.04 6.71
N SER A 35 -6.83 8.49 5.57
CA SER A 35 -6.43 9.31 4.43
C SER A 35 -7.63 9.94 3.72
N LEU A 36 -8.73 9.21 3.56
CA LEU A 36 -9.93 9.74 2.92
C LEU A 36 -10.51 10.91 3.73
N LYS A 37 -10.70 10.72 5.05
CA LYS A 37 -11.20 11.79 5.91
C LYS A 37 -10.30 13.02 5.85
N ALA A 38 -9.00 12.87 5.93
CA ALA A 38 -8.06 13.98 5.86
C ALA A 38 -8.10 14.68 4.49
N ALA A 39 -8.29 13.95 3.39
CA ALA A 39 -8.43 14.55 2.07
C ALA A 39 -9.73 15.39 1.97
N ILE A 40 -10.84 14.90 2.52
CA ILE A 40 -12.11 15.63 2.61
C ILE A 40 -11.94 16.91 3.44
N ASP A 41 -11.39 16.80 4.64
CA ASP A 41 -11.16 17.93 5.54
C ASP A 41 -10.25 19.01 4.90
N ARG A 42 -9.21 18.59 4.17
CA ARG A 42 -8.30 19.49 3.44
C ARG A 42 -8.96 20.17 2.24
N ALA A 43 -9.83 19.45 1.54
CA ALA A 43 -10.62 20.01 0.45
C ALA A 43 -11.68 21.00 0.93
N LYS A 44 -12.04 20.96 2.21
CA LYS A 44 -13.10 21.79 2.83
C LYS A 44 -14.47 21.60 2.16
N ILE A 45 -14.80 20.38 1.80
CA ILE A 45 -16.09 19.97 1.24
C ILE A 45 -16.90 19.18 2.28
N ASP A 46 -18.19 19.08 2.09
CA ASP A 46 -19.01 18.13 2.84
C ASP A 46 -18.77 16.72 2.31
N ALA A 47 -18.68 15.73 3.20
CA ALA A 47 -18.52 14.34 2.79
C ALA A 47 -19.71 13.82 1.94
N GLY A 48 -20.87 14.46 2.06
CA GLY A 48 -22.08 14.21 1.27
C GLY A 48 -22.01 14.74 -0.17
N ASP A 49 -21.08 15.64 -0.47
CA ASP A 49 -20.87 16.15 -1.83
C ASP A 49 -20.13 15.15 -2.74
N ILE A 50 -19.63 14.06 -2.16
CA ILE A 50 -18.91 13.03 -2.91
C ILE A 50 -19.89 12.11 -3.62
N ASP A 51 -19.78 12.01 -4.95
CA ASP A 51 -20.59 11.11 -5.78
C ASP A 51 -20.15 9.67 -5.65
N ASP A 52 -18.83 9.41 -5.67
CA ASP A 52 -18.27 8.05 -5.60
C ASP A 52 -16.89 8.03 -4.93
N VAL A 53 -16.58 6.89 -4.33
CA VAL A 53 -15.26 6.57 -3.75
C VAL A 53 -14.66 5.39 -4.50
N VAL A 54 -13.67 5.64 -5.36
CA VAL A 54 -12.94 4.61 -6.09
C VAL A 54 -11.70 4.22 -5.32
N TRP A 55 -11.63 2.96 -4.87
CA TRP A 55 -10.58 2.53 -3.95
C TRP A 55 -9.81 1.32 -4.46
N GLY A 56 -8.50 1.47 -4.63
CA GLY A 56 -7.60 0.40 -5.04
C GLY A 56 -7.26 -0.52 -3.86
N ALA A 57 -7.46 -1.82 -4.04
CA ALA A 57 -6.99 -2.84 -3.10
C ALA A 57 -6.77 -4.16 -3.83
N VAL A 58 -5.68 -4.86 -3.51
CA VAL A 58 -5.31 -6.13 -4.15
C VAL A 58 -5.80 -7.32 -3.34
N LEU A 59 -5.66 -7.24 -2.02
CA LEU A 59 -5.97 -8.35 -1.11
C LEU A 59 -7.36 -8.14 -0.50
N THR A 60 -8.42 -8.37 -1.29
CA THR A 60 -9.82 -8.18 -0.89
C THR A 60 -10.36 -9.33 -0.04
N GLN A 61 -9.67 -9.68 1.03
CA GLN A 61 -10.03 -10.72 1.99
C GLN A 61 -9.64 -10.30 3.41
N GLY A 62 -9.89 -11.15 4.40
CA GLY A 62 -9.67 -10.81 5.80
C GLY A 62 -10.41 -9.54 6.18
N THR A 63 -9.75 -8.57 6.78
CA THR A 63 -10.35 -7.28 7.15
C THR A 63 -10.63 -6.35 5.96
N GLN A 64 -10.22 -6.73 4.75
CA GLN A 64 -10.47 -6.00 3.50
C GLN A 64 -11.48 -6.70 2.59
N PHE A 65 -12.23 -7.67 3.10
CA PHE A 65 -13.17 -8.44 2.29
C PHE A 65 -14.29 -7.58 1.71
N GLY A 66 -14.82 -8.03 0.56
CA GLY A 66 -15.94 -7.39 -0.12
C GLY A 66 -15.56 -6.07 -0.79
N ASN A 67 -16.46 -5.11 -0.76
CA ASN A 67 -16.24 -3.78 -1.35
C ASN A 67 -15.58 -2.85 -0.33
N ILE A 68 -14.24 -2.89 -0.25
CA ILE A 68 -13.48 -2.07 0.70
C ILE A 68 -13.64 -0.56 0.41
N GLY A 69 -13.80 -0.14 -0.85
CA GLY A 69 -14.04 1.26 -1.18
C GLY A 69 -15.29 1.81 -0.52
N ARG A 70 -16.40 1.04 -0.56
CA ARG A 70 -17.64 1.40 0.14
C ARG A 70 -17.46 1.43 1.66
N GLN A 71 -16.74 0.46 2.21
CA GLN A 71 -16.50 0.39 3.66
C GLN A 71 -15.63 1.56 4.15
N VAL A 72 -14.63 1.96 3.37
CA VAL A 72 -13.76 3.12 3.65
C VAL A 72 -14.57 4.42 3.60
N ALA A 73 -15.44 4.60 2.61
CA ALA A 73 -16.33 5.76 2.52
C ALA A 73 -17.18 5.91 3.79
N LEU A 74 -17.88 4.86 4.18
CA LEU A 74 -18.72 4.86 5.39
C LEU A 74 -17.89 5.09 6.67
N ARG A 75 -16.73 4.47 6.77
CA ARG A 75 -15.84 4.60 7.92
C ARG A 75 -15.19 5.99 8.02
N ALA A 76 -15.01 6.68 6.89
CA ALA A 76 -14.55 8.06 6.85
C ALA A 76 -15.63 9.09 7.23
N GLY A 77 -16.88 8.66 7.33
CA GLY A 77 -18.01 9.51 7.69
C GLY A 77 -18.85 9.98 6.51
N CYS A 78 -18.65 9.42 5.31
CA CYS A 78 -19.54 9.69 4.20
C CYS A 78 -20.96 9.13 4.50
N PRO A 79 -22.03 9.83 4.11
CA PRO A 79 -23.39 9.34 4.27
C PRO A 79 -23.66 8.11 3.38
N VAL A 80 -24.73 7.39 3.67
CA VAL A 80 -25.11 6.17 2.93
C VAL A 80 -25.46 6.41 1.46
N SER A 81 -25.70 7.65 1.07
CA SER A 81 -25.93 8.05 -0.32
C SER A 81 -24.66 8.02 -1.18
N VAL A 82 -23.49 8.18 -0.58
CA VAL A 82 -22.20 8.14 -1.32
C VAL A 82 -21.91 6.71 -1.76
N SER A 83 -21.74 6.52 -3.06
CA SER A 83 -21.36 5.20 -3.58
C SER A 83 -19.88 4.88 -3.34
N GLY A 84 -19.49 3.64 -3.64
CA GLY A 84 -18.08 3.24 -3.54
C GLY A 84 -17.81 1.96 -4.28
N MET A 85 -16.67 1.88 -4.96
CA MET A 85 -16.21 0.67 -5.61
C MET A 85 -14.77 0.33 -5.23
N THR A 86 -14.44 -0.95 -5.36
CA THR A 86 -13.08 -1.45 -5.22
C THR A 86 -12.57 -1.89 -6.58
N ILE A 87 -11.33 -1.51 -6.90
CA ILE A 87 -10.67 -1.95 -8.12
C ILE A 87 -9.33 -2.60 -7.80
N ASP A 88 -9.01 -3.63 -8.57
CA ASP A 88 -7.72 -4.33 -8.50
C ASP A 88 -7.01 -4.27 -9.86
N ARG A 89 -5.81 -3.73 -9.86
CA ARG A 89 -4.83 -3.78 -10.93
C ARG A 89 -3.44 -3.99 -10.33
N GLN A 90 -3.35 -4.93 -9.41
CA GLN A 90 -2.14 -5.21 -8.64
C GLN A 90 -1.51 -3.92 -8.06
N CYS A 91 -0.20 -3.77 -8.10
CA CYS A 91 0.52 -2.61 -7.55
C CYS A 91 0.09 -1.25 -8.13
N SER A 92 -0.62 -1.21 -9.27
CA SER A 92 -1.14 0.03 -9.86
C SER A 92 -2.61 0.32 -9.53
N SER A 93 -3.22 -0.39 -8.58
CA SER A 93 -4.63 -0.21 -8.21
C SER A 93 -4.96 1.22 -7.78
N GLY A 94 -4.12 1.85 -6.96
CA GLY A 94 -4.31 3.24 -6.54
C GLY A 94 -4.24 4.23 -7.70
N LEU A 95 -3.27 4.07 -8.61
CA LEU A 95 -3.19 4.90 -9.82
C LEU A 95 -4.40 4.68 -10.74
N MET A 96 -4.86 3.43 -10.87
CA MET A 96 -6.06 3.10 -11.63
C MET A 96 -7.32 3.69 -11.02
N ALA A 97 -7.40 3.75 -9.68
CA ALA A 97 -8.49 4.44 -8.98
C ALA A 97 -8.57 5.92 -9.38
N ILE A 98 -7.44 6.63 -9.36
CA ILE A 98 -7.35 8.04 -9.78
C ILE A 98 -7.76 8.20 -11.24
N ALA A 99 -7.25 7.34 -12.13
CA ALA A 99 -7.59 7.39 -13.56
C ALA A 99 -9.08 7.10 -13.82
N THR A 100 -9.69 6.22 -13.01
CA THR A 100 -11.13 5.91 -13.09
C THR A 100 -11.97 7.09 -12.60
N ALA A 101 -11.62 7.68 -11.45
CA ALA A 101 -12.27 8.87 -10.92
C ALA A 101 -12.23 10.05 -11.91
N ALA A 102 -11.09 10.27 -12.55
CA ALA A 102 -10.96 11.30 -13.59
C ALA A 102 -11.93 11.04 -14.78
N LYS A 103 -12.08 9.78 -15.19
CA LYS A 103 -13.06 9.40 -16.25
C LYS A 103 -14.50 9.61 -15.80
N GLN A 104 -14.84 9.27 -14.56
CA GLN A 104 -16.18 9.52 -14.01
C GLN A 104 -16.51 11.03 -14.03
N ILE A 105 -15.56 11.90 -13.67
CA ILE A 105 -15.75 13.36 -13.75
C ILE A 105 -15.92 13.82 -15.19
N ILE A 106 -15.09 13.35 -16.12
CA ILE A 106 -15.08 13.79 -17.53
C ILE A 106 -16.28 13.24 -18.29
N THR A 107 -16.56 11.95 -18.16
CA THR A 107 -17.50 11.21 -19.01
C THR A 107 -18.87 11.09 -18.35
N ASP A 108 -18.91 10.68 -17.08
CA ASP A 108 -20.16 10.40 -16.36
C ASP A 108 -20.74 11.64 -15.70
N ARG A 109 -20.02 12.76 -15.78
CA ARG A 109 -20.45 14.08 -15.27
C ARG A 109 -20.57 14.17 -13.75
N MET A 110 -19.89 13.29 -13.01
CA MET A 110 -19.79 13.43 -11.57
C MET A 110 -19.05 14.72 -11.19
N ASP A 111 -19.43 15.33 -10.09
CA ASP A 111 -18.85 16.61 -9.64
C ASP A 111 -17.66 16.41 -8.73
N VAL A 112 -17.76 15.48 -7.78
CA VAL A 112 -16.71 15.20 -6.79
C VAL A 112 -16.52 13.70 -6.65
N VAL A 113 -15.32 13.21 -6.93
CA VAL A 113 -14.96 11.80 -6.76
C VAL A 113 -13.70 11.68 -5.90
N ALA A 114 -13.77 10.83 -4.89
CA ALA A 114 -12.60 10.49 -4.09
C ALA A 114 -11.91 9.24 -4.67
N ALA A 115 -10.58 9.26 -4.76
CA ALA A 115 -9.81 8.12 -5.25
C ALA A 115 -8.60 7.86 -4.35
N GLY A 116 -8.36 6.60 -4.05
CA GLY A 116 -7.23 6.20 -3.21
C GLY A 116 -6.94 4.71 -3.28
N GLY A 117 -6.30 4.20 -2.25
CA GLY A 117 -6.04 2.76 -2.15
C GLY A 117 -5.26 2.39 -0.89
N GLN A 118 -5.30 1.11 -0.57
CA GLN A 118 -4.62 0.54 0.59
C GLN A 118 -4.43 -0.96 0.44
N ASP A 119 -3.50 -1.50 1.21
CA ASP A 119 -3.47 -2.93 1.55
C ASP A 119 -2.91 -3.13 2.96
N SER A 120 -3.62 -3.88 3.80
CA SER A 120 -3.20 -4.28 5.14
C SER A 120 -2.56 -5.66 5.10
N ILE A 121 -1.28 -5.74 4.73
CA ILE A 121 -0.55 -7.01 4.63
C ILE A 121 -0.61 -7.79 5.95
N SER A 122 -0.48 -7.10 7.09
CA SER A 122 -0.47 -7.72 8.42
C SER A 122 -1.75 -8.52 8.75
N LEU A 123 -2.91 -8.04 8.28
CA LEU A 123 -4.22 -8.62 8.61
C LEU A 123 -4.86 -9.39 7.46
N VAL A 124 -4.21 -9.43 6.31
CA VAL A 124 -4.78 -10.05 5.10
C VAL A 124 -3.88 -11.15 4.55
N GLN A 125 -2.57 -10.94 4.50
CA GLN A 125 -1.62 -11.97 4.08
C GLN A 125 -1.19 -12.81 5.29
N THR A 126 -2.15 -13.56 5.83
CA THR A 126 -1.99 -14.43 6.99
C THR A 126 -2.01 -15.90 6.58
N PRO A 127 -1.70 -16.86 7.48
CA PRO A 127 -1.80 -18.29 7.18
C PRO A 127 -3.21 -18.75 6.77
N GLU A 128 -4.25 -18.02 7.16
CA GLU A 128 -5.64 -18.29 6.81
C GLU A 128 -6.02 -17.79 5.42
N MET A 129 -5.13 -17.04 4.76
CA MET A 129 -5.33 -16.55 3.40
C MET A 129 -5.42 -17.72 2.42
N ARG A 130 -6.57 -17.84 1.75
CA ARG A 130 -6.82 -18.93 0.79
C ARG A 130 -6.40 -18.51 -0.61
N ILE A 131 -5.49 -19.27 -1.20
CA ILE A 131 -5.08 -19.14 -2.60
C ILE A 131 -5.38 -20.48 -3.27
N ALA A 132 -6.13 -20.44 -4.36
CA ALA A 132 -6.47 -21.60 -5.17
C ALA A 132 -6.13 -21.32 -6.63
N PRO A 133 -4.89 -21.59 -7.07
CA PRO A 133 -4.48 -21.44 -8.46
C PRO A 133 -5.29 -22.35 -9.39
N ASP A 134 -5.66 -21.85 -10.57
CA ASP A 134 -6.33 -22.64 -11.60
C ASP A 134 -5.33 -23.49 -12.37
N PRO A 135 -5.42 -24.83 -12.32
CA PRO A 135 -4.52 -25.73 -13.04
C PRO A 135 -4.58 -25.56 -14.57
N SER A 136 -5.76 -25.25 -15.12
CA SER A 136 -5.93 -25.04 -16.56
C SER A 136 -5.23 -23.77 -17.01
N LEU A 137 -5.30 -22.70 -16.22
CA LEU A 137 -4.57 -21.46 -16.49
C LEU A 137 -3.04 -21.65 -16.39
N ILE A 138 -2.59 -22.45 -15.43
CA ILE A 138 -1.15 -22.82 -15.32
C ILE A 138 -0.69 -23.60 -16.54
N ALA A 139 -1.51 -24.51 -17.05
CA ALA A 139 -1.19 -25.27 -18.26
C ALA A 139 -1.05 -24.38 -19.51
N MET A 140 -1.84 -23.32 -19.60
CA MET A 140 -1.77 -22.34 -20.69
C MET A 140 -0.62 -21.33 -20.49
N HIS A 141 -0.37 -20.91 -19.25
CA HIS A 141 0.57 -19.85 -18.88
C HIS A 141 1.37 -20.24 -17.65
N LYS A 142 2.41 -21.04 -17.83
CA LYS A 142 3.21 -21.67 -16.77
C LYS A 142 3.64 -20.72 -15.64
N HIS A 143 3.83 -19.44 -15.94
CA HIS A 143 4.38 -18.45 -15.00
C HIS A 143 3.36 -17.42 -14.51
N VAL A 144 2.05 -17.65 -14.73
CA VAL A 144 1.01 -16.67 -14.40
C VAL A 144 0.93 -16.34 -12.90
N TYR A 145 1.24 -17.30 -12.05
CA TYR A 145 1.29 -17.14 -10.59
C TYR A 145 2.72 -17.04 -10.03
N MET A 146 3.71 -16.69 -10.87
CA MET A 146 5.09 -16.57 -10.43
C MET A 146 5.22 -15.50 -9.33
N PRO A 147 5.79 -15.83 -8.15
CA PRO A 147 6.06 -14.85 -7.11
C PRO A 147 7.02 -13.75 -7.56
N MET A 148 6.86 -12.54 -7.01
CA MET A 148 7.66 -11.38 -7.42
C MET A 148 9.16 -11.56 -7.19
N LEU A 149 9.59 -12.29 -6.16
CA LEU A 149 11.01 -12.62 -5.95
C LEU A 149 11.59 -13.45 -7.11
N GLN A 150 10.84 -14.46 -7.60
CA GLN A 150 11.24 -15.24 -8.78
C GLN A 150 11.21 -14.42 -10.06
N THR A 151 10.27 -13.48 -10.18
CA THR A 151 10.21 -12.54 -11.30
C THR A 151 11.44 -11.63 -11.28
N ALA A 152 11.82 -11.09 -10.13
CA ALA A 152 13.01 -10.27 -9.96
C ALA A 152 14.29 -11.03 -10.35
N GLU A 153 14.46 -12.27 -9.88
CA GLU A 153 15.60 -13.12 -10.26
C GLU A 153 15.62 -13.41 -11.77
N THR A 154 14.44 -13.65 -12.37
CA THR A 154 14.32 -13.84 -13.83
C THR A 154 14.77 -12.59 -14.59
N VAL A 155 14.41 -11.40 -14.12
CA VAL A 155 14.84 -10.12 -14.71
C VAL A 155 16.33 -9.93 -14.54
N ALA A 156 16.86 -10.18 -13.34
CA ALA A 156 18.30 -10.05 -13.07
C ALA A 156 19.12 -10.94 -14.01
N ARG A 157 18.74 -12.21 -14.17
CA ARG A 157 19.42 -13.15 -15.10
C ARG A 157 19.26 -12.72 -16.54
N ARG A 158 18.06 -12.38 -16.98
CA ARG A 158 17.76 -12.02 -18.38
C ARG A 158 18.55 -10.81 -18.85
N TYR A 159 18.73 -9.82 -17.99
CA TYR A 159 19.36 -8.55 -18.33
C TYR A 159 20.79 -8.41 -17.77
N GLY A 160 21.35 -9.48 -17.17
CA GLY A 160 22.71 -9.49 -16.64
C GLY A 160 22.92 -8.46 -15.51
N ILE A 161 21.93 -8.27 -14.65
CA ILE A 161 22.01 -7.34 -13.52
C ILE A 161 22.71 -8.07 -12.37
N SER A 162 23.96 -7.68 -12.10
CA SER A 162 24.74 -8.29 -11.04
C SER A 162 24.21 -7.98 -9.64
N ARG A 163 24.59 -8.77 -8.66
CA ARG A 163 24.26 -8.57 -7.24
C ARG A 163 24.81 -7.23 -6.74
N GLU A 164 25.99 -6.84 -7.13
CA GLU A 164 26.62 -5.58 -6.73
C GLU A 164 25.78 -4.39 -7.21
N ARG A 165 25.29 -4.42 -8.47
CA ARG A 165 24.40 -3.36 -8.97
C ARG A 165 23.07 -3.28 -8.24
N GLN A 166 22.52 -4.41 -7.81
CA GLN A 166 21.29 -4.45 -6.99
C GLN A 166 21.56 -3.80 -5.64
N ASP A 167 22.65 -4.15 -4.97
CA ASP A 167 23.02 -3.61 -3.66
C ASP A 167 23.34 -2.09 -3.74
N GLU A 168 24.06 -1.64 -4.74
CA GLU A 168 24.33 -0.21 -5.00
C GLU A 168 23.02 0.59 -5.20
N TYR A 169 22.09 0.03 -5.95
CA TYR A 169 20.78 0.67 -6.17
C TYR A 169 19.95 0.71 -4.88
N ALA A 170 19.91 -0.38 -4.13
CA ALA A 170 19.23 -0.46 -2.84
C ALA A 170 19.78 0.57 -1.84
N LEU A 171 21.11 0.65 -1.71
CA LEU A 171 21.77 1.67 -0.88
C LEU A 171 21.37 3.09 -1.28
N LYS A 172 21.42 3.39 -2.57
CA LYS A 172 21.04 4.71 -3.11
C LYS A 172 19.56 5.04 -2.83
N SER A 173 18.67 4.04 -2.92
CA SER A 173 17.25 4.19 -2.58
C SER A 173 17.05 4.54 -1.10
N GLN A 174 17.72 3.84 -0.18
CA GLN A 174 17.66 4.12 1.25
C GLN A 174 18.20 5.52 1.58
N GLN A 175 19.34 5.90 1.02
CA GLN A 175 19.95 7.22 1.22
C GLN A 175 19.07 8.37 0.73
N ARG A 176 18.46 8.22 -0.47
CA ARG A 176 17.55 9.23 -1.03
C ARG A 176 16.30 9.40 -0.18
N THR A 177 15.74 8.29 0.30
CA THR A 177 14.56 8.31 1.17
C THR A 177 14.89 8.96 2.51
N ALA A 178 16.03 8.61 3.12
CA ALA A 178 16.49 9.23 4.37
C ALA A 178 16.68 10.75 4.23
N ALA A 179 17.32 11.18 3.15
CA ALA A 179 17.52 12.60 2.86
C ALA A 179 16.18 13.33 2.63
N ALA A 180 15.22 12.71 1.94
CA ALA A 180 13.89 13.28 1.72
C ALA A 180 13.10 13.41 3.03
N GLN A 181 13.15 12.39 3.90
CA GLN A 181 12.52 12.44 5.23
C GLN A 181 13.17 13.51 6.11
N ALA A 182 14.51 13.59 6.14
CA ALA A 182 15.22 14.61 6.91
C ALA A 182 14.93 16.04 6.44
N ALA A 183 14.66 16.21 5.15
CA ALA A 183 14.28 17.49 4.56
C ALA A 183 12.77 17.82 4.68
N GLY A 184 11.97 17.00 5.38
CA GLY A 184 10.54 17.21 5.59
C GLY A 184 9.69 17.13 4.32
N ARG A 185 10.18 16.48 3.26
CA ARG A 185 9.50 16.47 1.94
C ARG A 185 8.16 15.75 1.95
N PHE A 186 7.90 14.91 2.96
CA PHE A 186 6.65 14.15 3.11
C PHE A 186 5.69 14.74 4.15
N ASP A 187 6.10 15.76 4.90
CA ASP A 187 5.35 16.25 6.07
C ASP A 187 3.97 16.81 5.69
N GLN A 188 3.85 17.42 4.50
CA GLN A 188 2.57 17.99 4.05
C GLN A 188 1.59 16.93 3.56
N GLU A 189 2.05 15.77 3.09
CA GLU A 189 1.17 14.72 2.58
C GLU A 189 0.79 13.71 3.66
N ILE A 190 1.66 13.45 4.63
CA ILE A 190 1.42 12.48 5.71
C ILE A 190 0.48 13.07 6.76
N VAL A 191 -0.55 12.28 7.07
CA VAL A 191 -1.47 12.55 8.18
C VAL A 191 -1.00 11.76 9.38
N PRO A 192 -0.66 12.40 10.51
CA PRO A 192 -0.38 11.67 11.74
C PRO A 192 -1.62 10.87 12.19
N VAL A 193 -1.42 9.58 12.49
CA VAL A 193 -2.49 8.67 12.89
C VAL A 193 -2.14 8.01 14.21
N THR A 194 -3.06 8.10 15.17
CA THR A 194 -2.99 7.33 16.42
C THR A 194 -3.84 6.08 16.28
N THR A 195 -3.26 4.92 16.57
CA THR A 195 -3.90 3.62 16.43
C THR A 195 -3.36 2.62 17.44
N THR A 196 -4.03 1.47 17.58
CA THR A 196 -3.56 0.37 18.41
C THR A 196 -2.65 -0.57 17.62
N MET A 197 -1.49 -0.88 18.18
CA MET A 197 -0.51 -1.81 17.63
C MET A 197 -0.38 -3.03 18.53
N ASN A 198 -0.34 -4.22 17.96
CA ASN A 198 0.00 -5.45 18.66
C ASN A 198 1.53 -5.55 18.82
N VAL A 199 1.98 -5.85 20.03
CA VAL A 199 3.39 -6.06 20.39
C VAL A 199 3.53 -7.48 20.94
N THR A 200 4.30 -8.31 20.23
CA THR A 200 4.59 -9.68 20.66
C THR A 200 5.89 -9.71 21.47
N ASN A 201 5.82 -10.21 22.70
CA ASN A 201 7.01 -10.52 23.47
C ASN A 201 7.74 -11.69 22.79
N LYS A 202 9.02 -11.50 22.47
CA LYS A 202 9.79 -12.50 21.71
C LYS A 202 10.15 -13.74 22.54
N GLU A 203 10.18 -13.62 23.87
CA GLU A 203 10.56 -14.71 24.79
C GLU A 203 9.33 -15.55 25.16
N THR A 204 8.21 -14.90 25.47
CA THR A 204 7.00 -15.58 25.95
C THR A 204 5.97 -15.86 24.85
N GLY A 205 6.06 -15.17 23.72
CA GLY A 205 5.04 -15.21 22.66
C GLY A 205 3.76 -14.43 23.00
N GLU A 206 3.69 -13.83 24.19
CA GLU A 206 2.52 -13.07 24.63
C GLU A 206 2.31 -11.82 23.77
N VAL A 207 1.05 -11.58 23.39
CA VAL A 207 0.66 -10.40 22.60
C VAL A 207 -0.01 -9.38 23.50
N SER A 208 0.56 -8.19 23.59
CA SER A 208 -0.01 -7.02 24.25
C SER A 208 -0.43 -5.97 23.23
N GLN A 209 -1.26 -5.02 23.65
CA GLN A 209 -1.67 -3.89 22.82
C GLN A 209 -1.07 -2.59 23.32
N ARG A 210 -0.65 -1.74 22.40
CA ARG A 210 -0.11 -0.42 22.70
C ARG A 210 -0.67 0.62 21.75
N GLU A 211 -1.08 1.77 22.28
CA GLU A 211 -1.39 2.94 21.46
C GLU A 211 -0.10 3.55 20.90
N VAL A 212 -0.09 3.83 19.62
CA VAL A 212 1.05 4.41 18.90
C VAL A 212 0.59 5.48 17.91
N THR A 213 1.41 6.50 17.72
CA THR A 213 1.19 7.50 16.66
C THR A 213 2.23 7.33 15.57
N ILE A 214 1.77 7.10 14.33
CA ILE A 214 2.61 7.08 13.15
C ILE A 214 2.47 8.40 12.39
N SER A 215 3.60 9.07 12.18
CA SER A 215 3.69 10.36 11.47
C SER A 215 4.75 10.36 10.35
N LYS A 216 5.37 9.20 10.09
CA LYS A 216 6.37 9.01 9.05
C LYS A 216 6.36 7.58 8.54
N ASP A 217 6.92 7.34 7.37
CA ASP A 217 7.11 6.00 6.83
C ASP A 217 8.12 5.21 7.67
N GLU A 218 7.76 3.98 8.04
CA GLU A 218 8.59 3.10 8.89
C GLU A 218 9.59 2.25 8.09
N GLY A 219 9.51 2.26 6.76
CA GLY A 219 10.29 1.34 5.91
C GLY A 219 11.75 1.72 5.74
N ASN A 220 12.11 3.01 5.82
CA ASN A 220 13.47 3.46 5.58
C ASN A 220 14.44 2.99 6.66
N ARG A 221 15.64 2.59 6.23
CA ARG A 221 16.80 2.24 7.06
C ARG A 221 17.94 3.17 6.71
N ALA A 222 18.01 4.31 7.39
CA ALA A 222 18.99 5.35 7.12
C ALA A 222 20.45 4.91 7.39
N ASP A 223 20.63 3.88 8.19
CA ASP A 223 21.90 3.25 8.57
C ASP A 223 22.37 2.14 7.61
N THR A 224 21.66 1.93 6.50
CA THR A 224 22.04 0.93 5.48
C THR A 224 23.43 1.24 4.91
N THR A 225 24.27 0.21 4.82
CA THR A 225 25.61 0.27 4.21
C THR A 225 25.74 -0.75 3.08
N LEU A 226 26.66 -0.51 2.17
CA LEU A 226 26.94 -1.47 1.08
C LEU A 226 27.47 -2.80 1.62
N GLU A 227 28.30 -2.75 2.64
CA GLU A 227 28.81 -3.93 3.34
C GLU A 227 27.67 -4.76 3.96
N GLY A 228 26.73 -4.10 4.65
CA GLY A 228 25.56 -4.75 5.22
C GLY A 228 24.67 -5.42 4.16
N LEU A 229 24.50 -4.79 3.00
CA LEU A 229 23.73 -5.35 1.88
C LEU A 229 24.45 -6.56 1.25
N SER A 230 25.74 -6.43 0.96
CA SER A 230 26.54 -7.49 0.34
C SER A 230 26.65 -8.74 1.22
N GLY A 231 26.57 -8.58 2.55
CA GLY A 231 26.56 -9.67 3.51
C GLY A 231 25.23 -10.46 3.58
N LEU A 232 24.16 -10.01 2.91
CA LEU A 232 22.87 -10.71 2.92
C LEU A 232 22.90 -11.96 2.04
N ASN A 233 22.33 -13.04 2.57
CA ASN A 233 22.15 -14.27 1.78
C ASN A 233 21.00 -14.12 0.77
N PRO A 234 21.12 -14.71 -0.43
CA PRO A 234 20.03 -14.81 -1.37
C PRO A 234 18.83 -15.57 -0.79
N VAL A 235 17.61 -15.06 -1.01
CA VAL A 235 16.37 -15.62 -0.43
C VAL A 235 15.79 -16.78 -1.24
N LEU A 236 16.23 -16.99 -2.47
CA LEU A 236 15.76 -18.05 -3.36
C LEU A 236 16.76 -19.22 -3.48
N GLY A 237 17.84 -19.22 -2.72
CA GLY A 237 18.88 -20.23 -2.72
C GLY A 237 20.25 -19.70 -3.15
N PRO A 238 21.34 -20.47 -2.94
CA PRO A 238 22.72 -20.00 -3.06
C PRO A 238 23.12 -19.53 -4.46
N ASP A 239 22.48 -20.08 -5.50
CA ASP A 239 22.77 -19.74 -6.90
C ASP A 239 21.91 -18.57 -7.44
N THR A 240 21.33 -17.79 -6.56
CA THR A 240 20.48 -16.63 -6.91
C THR A 240 21.06 -15.33 -6.38
N SER A 241 20.53 -14.20 -6.87
CA SER A 241 21.05 -12.87 -6.52
C SER A 241 20.12 -12.05 -5.63
N ILE A 242 18.83 -12.37 -5.61
CA ILE A 242 17.83 -11.55 -4.91
C ILE A 242 17.92 -11.77 -3.41
N THR A 243 18.01 -10.67 -2.64
CA THR A 243 18.10 -10.65 -1.18
C THR A 243 16.93 -9.91 -0.53
N ALA A 244 16.95 -9.79 0.80
CA ALA A 244 16.02 -8.98 1.57
C ALA A 244 16.39 -7.48 1.66
N GLY A 245 17.48 -7.07 1.02
CA GLY A 245 18.00 -5.71 0.99
C GLY A 245 17.48 -4.84 -0.15
#